data_6b473255c780dc5490208e00f373875f
#
_entry.id   6b473255c780dc5490208e00f373875f
#
_cell.length_a   1.000
_cell.length_b   1.000
_cell.length_c   1.000
_cell.angle_alpha   90.00
_cell.angle_beta   90.00
_cell.angle_gamma   90.00
#
_symmetry.space_group_name_H-M   'P 1'
#
loop_
_entity.id
_entity.type
_entity.pdbx_description
1 polymer ?
#
loop_
_entity_poly.entity_id
_entity_poly.type
_entity_poly.pdbx_seq_one_letter_code
_entity_poly.pdbx_strand_id
1 'polypeptide(L)'
;MRRRAVVLAPLCAFLCSLLAASGAAARTGTHSSTRVTGITVYAAASLTDVFPKIDSGPKYSFGASSTLAAQITQGAPADVFASANTKIPAQLHAKKLAQKPVVFTRNRLVLVVPTSNPAGIHSVYDLRKSGVKLVIAAPAVPVGSYTLQVLKQMGLTSVLGNVVSRESDVRGVLSKVALGEADAGFVYSTDARTVPGKVRVFKIPAWAQPKVTYALAVVSASVNKAAAARFIKEVLSKAGQKKMISAGFLALPKAKSKR
;
A
#
# COMPACT_ATOMS: atom_id res chain seq x y z
N MET A 1 -6.40 -13.85 89.00
CA MET A 1 -5.68 -12.91 89.91
C MET A 1 -5.05 -11.77 89.15
N ARG A 2 -5.49 -10.55 89.47
CA ARG A 2 -4.69 -9.29 89.47
C ARG A 2 -3.91 -8.93 88.20
N ARG A 3 -3.88 -7.72 87.63
CA ARG A 3 -4.42 -6.37 88.00
C ARG A 3 -4.32 -5.51 86.76
N ARG A 4 -5.21 -4.57 86.68
CA ARG A 4 -5.31 -3.38 85.81
C ARG A 4 -4.08 -2.49 85.94
N ALA A 5 -3.71 -1.82 84.85
CA ALA A 5 -3.23 -0.44 84.94
C ALA A 5 -3.59 0.32 83.65
N VAL A 6 -4.36 1.36 83.83
CA VAL A 6 -4.72 2.46 82.94
C VAL A 6 -3.65 3.53 83.10
N VAL A 7 -3.11 4.10 82.02
CA VAL A 7 -2.46 5.42 82.10
C VAL A 7 -2.90 6.25 80.91
N LEU A 8 -3.35 7.46 81.29
CA LEU A 8 -3.89 8.54 80.44
C LEU A 8 -2.83 9.23 79.57
N ALA A 9 -3.36 9.94 78.62
CA ALA A 9 -2.88 10.86 77.59
C ALA A 9 -1.78 11.89 77.97
N PRO A 10 -1.22 12.65 77.04
CA PRO A 10 -1.94 13.82 76.52
C PRO A 10 -1.82 14.12 75.00
N LEU A 11 -2.82 14.82 74.58
CA LEU A 11 -3.10 15.63 73.43
C LEU A 11 -1.97 16.65 73.12
N CYS A 12 -1.38 16.60 71.93
CA CYS A 12 -0.65 17.73 71.35
C CYS A 12 -1.13 17.95 69.94
N ALA A 13 -1.86 19.01 69.76
CA ALA A 13 -2.27 19.56 68.49
C ALA A 13 -1.05 20.18 67.77
N PHE A 14 -0.77 19.73 66.55
CA PHE A 14 0.08 20.49 65.61
C PHE A 14 -0.69 20.71 64.34
N LEU A 15 -1.07 21.96 64.16
CA LEU A 15 -1.59 22.54 62.92
C LEU A 15 -0.43 22.60 61.94
N CYS A 16 -0.51 21.93 60.80
CA CYS A 16 0.41 22.17 59.69
C CYS A 16 -0.31 22.13 58.38
N SER A 17 -0.27 23.24 57.76
CA SER A 17 -0.82 23.77 56.51
C SER A 17 -0.89 22.78 55.33
N LEU A 18 -2.07 22.63 54.71
CA LEU A 18 -2.26 22.08 53.38
C LEU A 18 -1.68 23.05 52.34
N LEU A 19 -0.55 22.68 51.70
CA LEU A 19 -0.19 23.18 50.38
C LEU A 19 -0.77 22.23 49.34
N ALA A 20 -1.85 22.63 48.69
CA ALA A 20 -2.38 21.98 47.54
C ALA A 20 -1.47 22.24 46.35
N ALA A 21 -0.55 21.30 46.01
CA ALA A 21 0.16 21.29 44.76
C ALA A 21 -0.76 20.72 43.70
N SER A 22 -1.41 21.60 42.92
CA SER A 22 -2.14 21.23 41.70
C SER A 22 -1.14 20.77 40.62
N GLY A 23 -0.81 19.51 40.66
CA GLY A 23 -0.06 18.84 39.57
C GLY A 23 -0.94 18.74 38.35
N ALA A 24 -0.77 19.64 37.40
CA ALA A 24 -1.31 19.49 36.04
C ALA A 24 -0.65 18.27 35.39
N ALA A 25 -1.28 17.11 35.49
CA ALA A 25 -0.90 15.93 34.72
C ALA A 25 -1.13 16.21 33.24
N ALA A 26 -0.05 16.58 32.52
CA ALA A 26 -0.05 16.61 31.09
C ALA A 26 -0.39 15.18 30.60
N ARG A 27 -1.63 14.97 30.18
CA ARG A 27 -2.04 13.77 29.46
C ARG A 27 -1.31 13.76 28.13
N THR A 28 -0.11 13.18 28.09
CA THR A 28 0.49 12.72 26.86
C THR A 28 -0.39 11.59 26.33
N GLY A 29 -1.31 11.95 25.44
CA GLY A 29 -2.13 11.00 24.72
C GLY A 29 -1.22 10.16 23.83
N THR A 30 -0.69 9.07 24.35
CA THR A 30 -0.17 7.97 23.54
C THR A 30 -1.34 7.43 22.73
N HIS A 31 -1.45 7.87 21.46
CA HIS A 31 -2.31 7.19 20.49
C HIS A 31 -1.77 5.78 20.30
N SER A 32 -2.17 4.88 21.18
CA SER A 32 -2.04 3.45 20.95
C SER A 32 -2.88 3.14 19.71
N SER A 33 -2.23 2.97 18.57
CA SER A 33 -2.87 2.49 17.33
C SER A 33 -3.40 1.08 17.64
N THR A 34 -4.69 0.99 17.98
CA THR A 34 -5.33 -0.30 18.24
C THR A 34 -5.42 -1.03 16.91
N ARG A 35 -4.70 -2.16 16.79
CA ARG A 35 -4.72 -3.01 15.59
C ARG A 35 -6.16 -3.34 15.21
N VAL A 36 -6.46 -3.26 13.93
CA VAL A 36 -7.76 -3.65 13.39
C VAL A 36 -7.74 -5.16 13.14
N THR A 37 -8.46 -5.93 13.95
CA THR A 37 -8.57 -7.38 13.82
C THR A 37 -9.92 -7.79 13.23
N GLY A 38 -10.03 -9.05 12.80
CA GLY A 38 -11.30 -9.63 12.34
C GLY A 38 -11.74 -9.21 10.93
N ILE A 39 -10.86 -8.56 10.15
CA ILE A 39 -11.14 -8.20 8.76
C ILE A 39 -10.17 -8.87 7.79
N THR A 40 -10.65 -9.06 6.56
CA THR A 40 -9.84 -9.51 5.42
C THR A 40 -9.67 -8.37 4.43
N VAL A 41 -8.41 -8.03 4.12
CA VAL A 41 -8.05 -6.96 3.18
C VAL A 41 -7.52 -7.57 1.89
N TYR A 42 -8.23 -7.38 0.79
CA TYR A 42 -7.78 -7.72 -0.56
C TYR A 42 -7.00 -6.54 -1.14
N ALA A 43 -5.71 -6.69 -1.36
CA ALA A 43 -4.84 -5.59 -1.74
C ALA A 43 -3.94 -5.93 -2.94
N ALA A 44 -3.69 -4.94 -3.79
CA ALA A 44 -2.75 -5.07 -4.90
C ALA A 44 -1.39 -5.58 -4.44
N ALA A 45 -0.77 -6.49 -5.19
CA ALA A 45 0.51 -7.13 -4.88
C ALA A 45 1.62 -6.15 -4.50
N SER A 46 1.64 -4.95 -5.09
CA SER A 46 2.59 -3.88 -4.73
C SER A 46 2.43 -3.31 -3.31
N LEU A 47 1.36 -3.67 -2.59
CA LEU A 47 1.10 -3.23 -1.21
C LEU A 47 1.57 -4.25 -0.15
N THR A 48 2.08 -5.41 -0.58
CA THR A 48 2.49 -6.53 0.29
C THR A 48 3.43 -6.09 1.42
N ASP A 49 4.42 -5.25 1.12
CA ASP A 49 5.45 -4.90 2.09
C ASP A 49 5.08 -3.71 2.98
N VAL A 50 4.05 -2.94 2.61
CA VAL A 50 3.71 -1.71 3.32
C VAL A 50 2.45 -1.83 4.18
N PHE A 51 1.42 -2.54 3.72
CA PHE A 51 0.16 -2.65 4.48
C PHE A 51 0.32 -3.33 5.83
N PRO A 52 1.04 -4.47 5.97
CA PRO A 52 1.30 -5.07 7.28
C PRO A 52 2.12 -4.18 8.22
N LYS A 53 2.92 -3.26 7.69
CA LYS A 53 3.64 -2.25 8.49
C LYS A 53 2.71 -1.13 8.97
N ILE A 54 1.63 -0.82 8.23
CA ILE A 54 0.63 0.17 8.65
C ILE A 54 -0.22 -0.44 9.76
N ASP A 55 -0.81 -1.61 9.52
CA ASP A 55 -1.57 -2.38 10.50
C ASP A 55 -1.33 -3.88 10.28
N SER A 56 -0.88 -4.58 11.29
CA SER A 56 -0.61 -6.02 11.24
C SER A 56 -1.79 -6.90 11.71
N GLY A 57 -2.93 -6.30 12.05
CA GLY A 57 -4.10 -7.01 12.57
C GLY A 57 -4.98 -7.69 11.51
N PRO A 58 -5.19 -7.10 10.32
CA PRO A 58 -5.98 -7.72 9.26
C PRO A 58 -5.36 -9.00 8.71
N LYS A 59 -6.22 -9.89 8.19
CA LYS A 59 -5.80 -10.92 7.24
C LYS A 59 -5.64 -10.26 5.87
N TYR A 60 -4.51 -10.49 5.20
CA TYR A 60 -4.23 -9.93 3.89
C TYR A 60 -4.28 -11.01 2.81
N SER A 61 -4.91 -10.67 1.67
CA SER A 61 -4.79 -11.40 0.41
C SER A 61 -4.21 -10.45 -0.63
N PHE A 62 -3.00 -10.74 -1.08
CA PHE A 62 -2.29 -9.92 -2.06
C PHE A 62 -2.32 -10.57 -3.44
N GLY A 63 -2.53 -9.76 -4.48
CA GLY A 63 -2.56 -10.23 -5.86
C GLY A 63 -2.87 -9.12 -6.84
N ALA A 64 -3.13 -9.48 -8.10
CA ALA A 64 -3.58 -8.49 -9.07
C ALA A 64 -4.93 -7.89 -8.67
N SER A 65 -5.05 -6.58 -8.77
CA SER A 65 -6.33 -5.90 -8.47
C SER A 65 -7.50 -6.42 -9.30
N SER A 66 -7.25 -6.84 -10.55
CA SER A 66 -8.26 -7.45 -11.42
C SER A 66 -8.74 -8.80 -10.92
N THR A 67 -7.84 -9.67 -10.49
CA THR A 67 -8.14 -11.00 -9.94
C THR A 67 -8.91 -10.88 -8.64
N LEU A 68 -8.44 -10.02 -7.72
CA LEU A 68 -9.12 -9.78 -6.44
C LEU A 68 -10.52 -9.19 -6.63
N ALA A 69 -10.70 -8.30 -7.61
CA ALA A 69 -12.02 -7.76 -7.93
C ALA A 69 -12.95 -8.82 -8.54
N ALA A 70 -12.44 -9.74 -9.34
CA ALA A 70 -13.21 -10.88 -9.85
C ALA A 70 -13.66 -11.79 -8.70
N GLN A 71 -12.78 -12.10 -7.74
CA GLN A 71 -13.12 -12.86 -6.55
C GLN A 71 -14.21 -12.17 -5.72
N ILE A 72 -14.13 -10.84 -5.51
CA ILE A 72 -15.18 -10.07 -4.82
C ILE A 72 -16.50 -10.16 -5.60
N THR A 73 -16.46 -10.09 -6.93
CA THR A 73 -17.64 -10.21 -7.77
C THR A 73 -18.30 -11.59 -7.66
N GLN A 74 -17.48 -12.63 -7.38
CA GLN A 74 -17.92 -14.00 -7.15
C GLN A 74 -18.31 -14.29 -5.69
N GLY A 75 -18.33 -13.26 -4.83
CA GLY A 75 -18.74 -13.39 -3.42
C GLY A 75 -17.65 -13.75 -2.43
N ALA A 76 -16.37 -13.64 -2.81
CA ALA A 76 -15.28 -13.88 -1.87
C ALA A 76 -15.36 -12.94 -0.65
N PRO A 77 -15.11 -13.44 0.58
CA PRO A 77 -15.29 -12.69 1.83
C PRO A 77 -14.15 -11.69 2.03
N ALA A 78 -14.27 -10.50 1.45
CA ALA A 78 -13.36 -9.39 1.66
C ALA A 78 -14.09 -8.24 2.38
N ASP A 79 -13.39 -7.57 3.29
CA ASP A 79 -13.91 -6.39 4.00
C ASP A 79 -13.43 -5.09 3.35
N VAL A 80 -12.17 -5.07 2.91
CA VAL A 80 -11.56 -3.93 2.21
C VAL A 80 -10.94 -4.39 0.90
N PHE A 81 -11.11 -3.60 -0.14
CA PHE A 81 -10.44 -3.77 -1.43
C PHE A 81 -9.52 -2.58 -1.70
N ALA A 82 -8.23 -2.82 -1.95
CA ALA A 82 -7.22 -1.81 -2.27
C ALA A 82 -6.55 -2.09 -3.61
N SER A 83 -6.77 -1.23 -4.59
CA SER A 83 -6.37 -1.41 -5.98
C SER A 83 -5.22 -0.49 -6.39
N ALA A 84 -4.37 -0.97 -7.29
CA ALA A 84 -3.30 -0.19 -7.94
C ALA A 84 -3.81 0.72 -9.08
N ASN A 85 -5.13 0.86 -9.23
CA ASN A 85 -5.75 1.88 -10.08
C ASN A 85 -7.08 2.35 -9.46
N THR A 86 -7.66 3.40 -10.03
CA THR A 86 -8.97 3.93 -9.60
C THR A 86 -10.14 3.31 -10.38
N LYS A 87 -9.88 2.73 -11.56
CA LYS A 87 -10.92 2.19 -12.46
C LYS A 87 -11.63 0.99 -11.84
N ILE A 88 -10.88 0.02 -11.33
CA ILE A 88 -11.44 -1.23 -10.81
C ILE A 88 -12.33 -1.00 -9.58
N PRO A 89 -11.90 -0.25 -8.54
CA PRO A 89 -12.80 0.07 -7.42
C PRO A 89 -14.04 0.86 -7.83
N ALA A 90 -13.92 1.77 -8.81
CA ALA A 90 -15.07 2.49 -9.35
C ALA A 90 -16.07 1.55 -10.06
N GLN A 91 -15.59 0.54 -10.78
CA GLN A 91 -16.43 -0.48 -11.41
C GLN A 91 -17.17 -1.34 -10.36
N LEU A 92 -16.48 -1.74 -9.26
CA LEU A 92 -17.14 -2.45 -8.17
C LEU A 92 -18.20 -1.57 -7.49
N HIS A 93 -17.91 -0.29 -7.31
CA HIS A 93 -18.88 0.67 -6.75
C HIS A 93 -20.12 0.83 -7.66
N ALA A 94 -19.92 0.99 -8.95
CA ALA A 94 -21.03 1.07 -9.92
C ALA A 94 -21.92 -0.18 -9.91
N LYS A 95 -21.32 -1.36 -9.64
CA LYS A 95 -22.04 -2.63 -9.44
C LYS A 95 -22.61 -2.81 -8.04
N LYS A 96 -22.51 -1.81 -7.15
CA LYS A 96 -22.91 -1.86 -5.73
C LYS A 96 -22.17 -2.92 -4.90
N LEU A 97 -21.04 -3.41 -5.38
CA LEU A 97 -20.19 -4.41 -4.68
C LEU A 97 -19.18 -3.77 -3.73
N ALA A 98 -18.94 -2.47 -3.85
CA ALA A 98 -18.10 -1.71 -2.93
C ALA A 98 -18.70 -0.32 -2.66
N GLN A 99 -18.37 0.24 -1.50
CA GLN A 99 -18.67 1.64 -1.19
C GLN A 99 -17.86 2.57 -2.11
N LYS A 100 -18.16 3.88 -2.07
CA LYS A 100 -17.45 4.89 -2.84
C LYS A 100 -15.94 4.81 -2.55
N PRO A 101 -15.09 4.59 -3.57
CA PRO A 101 -13.65 4.43 -3.35
C PRO A 101 -12.97 5.75 -2.98
N VAL A 102 -11.94 5.65 -2.16
CA VAL A 102 -11.09 6.76 -1.73
C VAL A 102 -9.69 6.59 -2.28
N VAL A 103 -9.17 7.63 -2.91
CA VAL A 103 -7.76 7.66 -3.36
C VAL A 103 -6.85 7.82 -2.14
N PHE A 104 -5.81 6.99 -2.03
CA PHE A 104 -4.95 7.01 -0.84
C PHE A 104 -3.46 7.18 -1.13
N THR A 105 -3.00 6.89 -2.35
CA THR A 105 -1.59 7.09 -2.73
C THR A 105 -1.41 7.08 -4.25
N ARG A 106 -0.17 7.36 -4.69
CA ARG A 106 0.25 7.28 -6.10
C ARG A 106 1.57 6.53 -6.22
N ASN A 107 1.90 6.13 -7.43
CA ASN A 107 3.16 5.45 -7.73
C ASN A 107 3.74 5.94 -9.07
N ARG A 108 4.89 5.38 -9.46
CA ARG A 108 5.49 5.57 -10.78
C ARG A 108 5.73 4.21 -11.43
N LEU A 109 5.49 4.14 -12.72
CA LEU A 109 5.92 3.01 -13.52
C LEU A 109 7.41 3.19 -13.86
N VAL A 110 8.15 2.09 -13.84
CA VAL A 110 9.57 2.05 -14.21
C VAL A 110 9.85 0.82 -15.06
N LEU A 111 10.87 0.89 -15.89
CA LEU A 111 11.46 -0.27 -16.54
C LEU A 111 12.54 -0.83 -15.61
N VAL A 112 12.56 -2.14 -15.41
CA VAL A 112 13.61 -2.85 -14.69
C VAL A 112 14.29 -3.85 -15.62
N VAL A 113 15.59 -4.02 -15.41
CA VAL A 113 16.42 -5.05 -16.05
C VAL A 113 17.25 -5.76 -14.99
N PRO A 114 17.74 -6.99 -15.19
CA PRO A 114 18.68 -7.64 -14.29
C PRO A 114 19.89 -6.75 -14.03
N THR A 115 20.53 -6.87 -12.88
CA THR A 115 21.74 -6.08 -12.56
C THR A 115 22.87 -6.35 -13.56
N SER A 116 23.00 -7.57 -14.08
CA SER A 116 23.95 -7.94 -15.14
C SER A 116 23.67 -7.26 -16.46
N ASN A 117 22.38 -6.97 -16.76
CA ASN A 117 21.91 -6.34 -17.99
C ASN A 117 22.46 -6.97 -19.27
N PRO A 118 22.28 -8.27 -19.52
CA PRO A 118 22.91 -8.99 -20.64
C PRO A 118 22.46 -8.45 -22.01
N ALA A 119 21.24 -7.91 -22.13
CA ALA A 119 20.72 -7.33 -23.37
C ALA A 119 21.18 -5.88 -23.61
N GLY A 120 22.00 -5.29 -22.71
CA GLY A 120 22.52 -3.92 -22.86
C GLY A 120 21.41 -2.87 -22.99
N ILE A 121 20.37 -2.97 -22.15
CA ILE A 121 19.23 -2.05 -22.14
C ILE A 121 19.55 -0.86 -21.25
N HIS A 122 19.47 0.37 -21.79
CA HIS A 122 19.74 1.61 -21.09
C HIS A 122 18.52 2.56 -21.07
N SER A 123 17.52 2.24 -21.89
CA SER A 123 16.28 3.04 -21.98
C SER A 123 15.10 2.17 -22.42
N VAL A 124 13.88 2.71 -22.33
CA VAL A 124 12.67 2.06 -22.85
C VAL A 124 12.75 1.85 -24.37
N TYR A 125 13.51 2.68 -25.09
CA TYR A 125 13.68 2.57 -26.55
C TYR A 125 14.50 1.34 -26.97
N ASP A 126 15.37 0.86 -26.10
CA ASP A 126 16.20 -0.33 -26.35
C ASP A 126 15.39 -1.63 -26.39
N LEU A 127 14.14 -1.59 -25.93
CA LEU A 127 13.21 -2.72 -26.05
C LEU A 127 12.90 -3.10 -27.52
N ARG A 128 13.25 -2.24 -28.50
CA ARG A 128 13.15 -2.53 -29.94
C ARG A 128 14.23 -3.49 -30.44
N LYS A 129 15.30 -3.70 -29.68
CA LYS A 129 16.37 -4.61 -30.06
C LYS A 129 15.81 -6.02 -30.26
N SER A 130 16.24 -6.67 -31.33
CA SER A 130 15.88 -8.06 -31.60
C SER A 130 16.39 -8.97 -30.49
N GLY A 131 15.63 -10.01 -30.16
CA GLY A 131 16.00 -11.00 -29.15
C GLY A 131 15.81 -10.56 -27.68
N VAL A 132 15.42 -9.31 -27.42
CA VAL A 132 15.08 -8.87 -26.05
C VAL A 132 13.90 -9.67 -25.52
N LYS A 133 14.07 -10.33 -24.38
CA LYS A 133 13.01 -11.05 -23.66
C LYS A 133 12.28 -10.07 -22.72
N LEU A 134 11.16 -9.53 -23.18
CA LEU A 134 10.33 -8.62 -22.39
C LEU A 134 9.27 -9.40 -21.61
N VAL A 135 9.14 -9.15 -20.31
CA VAL A 135 8.04 -9.65 -19.49
C VAL A 135 7.16 -8.48 -19.05
N ILE A 136 5.85 -8.64 -19.17
CA ILE A 136 4.86 -7.65 -18.71
C ILE A 136 3.75 -8.37 -17.95
N ALA A 137 2.94 -7.62 -17.21
CA ALA A 137 1.71 -8.19 -16.65
C ALA A 137 0.60 -8.28 -17.72
N ALA A 138 -0.37 -9.15 -17.50
CA ALA A 138 -1.53 -9.27 -18.38
C ALA A 138 -2.28 -7.92 -18.51
N PRO A 139 -2.92 -7.63 -19.66
CA PRO A 139 -3.56 -6.33 -19.93
C PRO A 139 -4.63 -5.91 -18.92
N ALA A 140 -5.33 -6.88 -18.32
CA ALA A 140 -6.34 -6.62 -17.29
C ALA A 140 -5.74 -6.18 -15.94
N VAL A 141 -4.47 -6.50 -15.69
CA VAL A 141 -3.75 -6.13 -14.46
C VAL A 141 -3.39 -4.64 -14.53
N PRO A 142 -3.53 -3.85 -13.45
CA PRO A 142 -3.23 -2.42 -13.50
C PRO A 142 -1.85 -2.08 -14.08
N VAL A 143 -0.78 -2.73 -13.64
CA VAL A 143 0.57 -2.46 -14.18
C VAL A 143 0.67 -2.83 -15.66
N GLY A 144 0.01 -3.90 -16.11
CA GLY A 144 -0.05 -4.28 -17.52
C GLY A 144 -0.77 -3.23 -18.37
N SER A 145 -1.92 -2.73 -17.91
CA SER A 145 -2.64 -1.66 -18.59
C SER A 145 -1.82 -0.37 -18.68
N TYR A 146 -1.10 -0.01 -17.62
CA TYR A 146 -0.19 1.15 -17.62
C TYR A 146 1.01 0.93 -18.56
N THR A 147 1.55 -0.28 -18.62
CA THR A 147 2.61 -0.64 -19.57
C THR A 147 2.16 -0.42 -21.02
N LEU A 148 0.98 -0.95 -21.38
CA LEU A 148 0.43 -0.77 -22.72
C LEU A 148 0.18 0.72 -23.04
N GLN A 149 -0.28 1.50 -22.07
CA GLN A 149 -0.45 2.95 -22.21
C GLN A 149 0.88 3.64 -22.52
N VAL A 150 1.94 3.33 -21.77
CA VAL A 150 3.29 3.89 -22.01
C VAL A 150 3.80 3.52 -23.38
N LEU A 151 3.76 2.24 -23.74
CA LEU A 151 4.25 1.77 -25.03
C LEU A 151 3.51 2.43 -26.19
N LYS A 152 2.19 2.59 -26.09
CA LYS A 152 1.38 3.31 -27.08
C LYS A 152 1.79 4.78 -27.17
N GLN A 153 1.92 5.47 -26.03
CA GLN A 153 2.24 6.89 -25.98
C GLN A 153 3.65 7.19 -26.49
N MET A 154 4.59 6.25 -26.32
CA MET A 154 5.97 6.37 -26.81
C MET A 154 6.15 5.86 -28.25
N GLY A 155 5.11 5.38 -28.95
CA GLY A 155 5.23 4.78 -30.27
C GLY A 155 6.00 3.45 -30.27
N LEU A 156 5.95 2.70 -29.16
CA LEU A 156 6.71 1.47 -28.93
C LEU A 156 5.83 0.21 -28.95
N THR A 157 4.67 0.24 -29.58
CA THR A 157 3.77 -0.93 -29.59
C THR A 157 4.37 -2.15 -30.29
N SER A 158 5.32 -1.94 -31.21
CA SER A 158 6.05 -3.05 -31.89
C SER A 158 6.85 -3.91 -30.91
N VAL A 159 7.29 -3.37 -29.75
CA VAL A 159 8.05 -4.16 -28.76
C VAL A 159 7.18 -5.24 -28.09
N LEU A 160 5.87 -5.22 -28.30
CA LEU A 160 4.99 -6.30 -27.84
C LEU A 160 5.27 -7.64 -28.51
N GLY A 161 5.95 -7.64 -29.67
CA GLY A 161 6.49 -8.85 -30.32
C GLY A 161 7.63 -9.49 -29.52
N ASN A 162 8.30 -8.75 -28.65
CA ASN A 162 9.36 -9.24 -27.78
C ASN A 162 8.83 -9.77 -26.42
N VAL A 163 7.51 -9.77 -26.21
CA VAL A 163 6.90 -10.25 -24.96
C VAL A 163 6.92 -11.78 -24.92
N VAL A 164 7.77 -12.33 -24.05
CA VAL A 164 7.92 -13.78 -23.85
C VAL A 164 6.95 -14.34 -22.80
N SER A 165 6.43 -13.47 -21.89
CA SER A 165 5.48 -13.90 -20.87
C SER A 165 4.60 -12.75 -20.38
N ARG A 166 3.37 -13.10 -19.96
CA ARG A 166 2.40 -12.18 -19.36
C ARG A 166 2.02 -12.66 -17.98
N GLU A 167 2.50 -11.94 -16.96
CA GLU A 167 2.36 -12.35 -15.57
C GLU A 167 0.99 -11.98 -15.00
N SER A 168 0.60 -12.77 -14.01
CA SER A 168 -0.67 -12.58 -13.29
C SER A 168 -0.70 -11.33 -12.42
N ASP A 169 0.47 -10.83 -11.97
CA ASP A 169 0.61 -9.59 -11.21
C ASP A 169 2.01 -8.96 -11.37
N VAL A 170 2.24 -7.82 -10.69
CA VAL A 170 3.50 -7.08 -10.80
C VAL A 170 4.69 -7.81 -10.16
N ARG A 171 4.45 -8.63 -9.14
CA ARG A 171 5.52 -9.37 -8.46
C ARG A 171 6.04 -10.51 -9.31
N GLY A 172 5.18 -11.15 -10.10
CA GLY A 172 5.60 -12.10 -11.14
C GLY A 172 6.54 -11.47 -12.16
N VAL A 173 6.21 -10.26 -12.65
CA VAL A 173 7.11 -9.50 -13.56
C VAL A 173 8.46 -9.23 -12.88
N LEU A 174 8.44 -8.69 -11.65
CA LEU A 174 9.66 -8.37 -10.91
C LEU A 174 10.54 -9.60 -10.69
N SER A 175 9.94 -10.72 -10.28
CA SER A 175 10.66 -11.97 -9.99
C SER A 175 11.39 -12.49 -11.21
N LYS A 176 10.73 -12.54 -12.37
CA LYS A 176 11.36 -13.02 -13.63
C LYS A 176 12.57 -12.18 -14.02
N VAL A 177 12.45 -10.85 -13.89
CA VAL A 177 13.58 -9.96 -14.19
C VAL A 177 14.69 -10.11 -13.15
N ALA A 178 14.35 -10.15 -11.86
CA ALA A 178 15.34 -10.27 -10.79
C ALA A 178 16.11 -11.60 -10.80
N LEU A 179 15.50 -12.66 -11.32
CA LEU A 179 16.11 -13.98 -11.53
C LEU A 179 16.87 -14.10 -12.86
N GLY A 180 16.78 -13.10 -13.74
CA GLY A 180 17.43 -13.14 -15.06
C GLY A 180 16.70 -14.01 -16.11
N GLU A 181 15.44 -14.42 -15.82
CA GLU A 181 14.61 -15.17 -16.75
C GLU A 181 14.10 -14.29 -17.91
N ALA A 182 14.12 -12.97 -17.72
CA ALA A 182 13.77 -11.97 -18.71
C ALA A 182 14.77 -10.81 -18.67
N ASP A 183 14.98 -10.16 -19.82
CA ASP A 183 15.91 -9.05 -19.97
C ASP A 183 15.31 -7.73 -19.45
N ALA A 184 13.99 -7.59 -19.49
CA ALA A 184 13.32 -6.38 -19.04
C ALA A 184 11.87 -6.64 -18.60
N GLY A 185 11.35 -5.73 -17.76
CA GLY A 185 9.96 -5.73 -17.35
C GLY A 185 9.50 -4.37 -16.81
N PHE A 186 8.20 -4.13 -16.85
CA PHE A 186 7.60 -2.92 -16.27
C PHE A 186 6.98 -3.22 -14.92
N VAL A 187 7.43 -2.49 -13.89
CA VAL A 187 6.96 -2.61 -12.50
C VAL A 187 6.74 -1.23 -11.91
N TYR A 188 6.19 -1.14 -10.69
CA TYR A 188 6.18 0.13 -9.98
C TYR A 188 7.53 0.38 -9.29
N SER A 189 7.86 1.65 -9.09
CA SER A 189 9.11 2.04 -8.42
C SER A 189 9.23 1.47 -7.00
N THR A 190 8.11 1.22 -6.33
CA THR A 190 8.08 0.57 -5.01
C THR A 190 8.46 -0.90 -5.08
N ASP A 191 8.05 -1.61 -6.14
CA ASP A 191 8.38 -3.03 -6.30
C ASP A 191 9.89 -3.21 -6.53
N ALA A 192 10.50 -2.38 -7.38
CA ALA A 192 11.95 -2.45 -7.62
C ALA A 192 12.79 -2.29 -6.34
N ARG A 193 12.28 -1.53 -5.35
CA ARG A 193 12.94 -1.34 -4.04
C ARG A 193 12.95 -2.58 -3.16
N THR A 194 12.10 -3.57 -3.42
CA THR A 194 12.01 -4.78 -2.58
C THR A 194 13.07 -5.82 -2.92
N VAL A 195 13.79 -5.63 -4.03
CA VAL A 195 14.87 -6.52 -4.49
C VAL A 195 16.18 -5.74 -4.71
N PRO A 196 16.75 -5.12 -3.66
CA PRO A 196 17.94 -4.29 -3.78
C PRO A 196 19.10 -5.09 -4.37
N GLY A 197 19.82 -4.48 -5.31
CA GLY A 197 20.97 -5.11 -5.98
C GLY A 197 20.64 -6.19 -7.02
N LYS A 198 19.36 -6.55 -7.21
CA LYS A 198 18.93 -7.56 -8.19
C LYS A 198 18.54 -6.97 -9.53
N VAL A 199 18.11 -5.72 -9.54
CA VAL A 199 17.66 -5.04 -10.77
C VAL A 199 18.23 -3.63 -10.87
N ARG A 200 18.45 -3.18 -12.12
CA ARG A 200 18.65 -1.76 -12.46
C ARG A 200 17.32 -1.16 -12.87
N VAL A 201 17.12 0.12 -12.53
CA VAL A 201 15.86 0.83 -12.74
C VAL A 201 16.07 1.95 -13.76
N PHE A 202 15.27 1.95 -14.82
CA PHE A 202 15.22 3.03 -15.81
C PHE A 202 13.89 3.77 -15.70
N LYS A 203 13.99 5.10 -15.65
CA LYS A 203 12.81 5.97 -15.57
C LYS A 203 12.12 6.05 -16.93
N ILE A 204 10.80 6.04 -16.92
CA ILE A 204 9.99 6.40 -18.07
C ILE A 204 9.99 7.93 -18.19
N PRO A 205 10.13 8.50 -19.39
CA PRO A 205 10.07 9.94 -19.60
C PRO A 205 8.80 10.54 -18.99
N ALA A 206 8.93 11.74 -18.40
CA ALA A 206 7.83 12.36 -17.64
C ALA A 206 6.55 12.55 -18.48
N TRP A 207 6.69 12.86 -19.76
CA TRP A 207 5.58 13.04 -20.70
C TRP A 207 4.83 11.74 -21.01
N ALA A 208 5.51 10.57 -20.91
CA ALA A 208 4.93 9.24 -21.12
C ALA A 208 4.51 8.55 -19.80
N GLN A 209 4.83 9.14 -18.63
CA GLN A 209 4.55 8.55 -17.33
C GLN A 209 3.06 8.55 -17.02
N PRO A 210 2.42 7.36 -16.84
CA PRO A 210 1.00 7.28 -16.53
C PRO A 210 0.71 7.83 -15.14
N LYS A 211 -0.52 8.33 -14.92
CA LYS A 211 -1.00 8.71 -13.60
C LYS A 211 -1.37 7.48 -12.78
N VAL A 212 -0.38 6.82 -12.20
CA VAL A 212 -0.61 5.65 -11.35
C VAL A 212 -1.17 6.09 -10.01
N THR A 213 -2.47 5.88 -9.80
CA THR A 213 -3.21 6.31 -8.61
C THR A 213 -3.92 5.11 -7.99
N TYR A 214 -3.74 4.92 -6.71
CA TYR A 214 -4.33 3.82 -5.94
C TYR A 214 -5.60 4.27 -5.24
N ALA A 215 -6.61 3.41 -5.22
CA ALA A 215 -7.82 3.65 -4.47
C ALA A 215 -8.24 2.40 -3.67
N LEU A 216 -8.92 2.63 -2.55
CA LEU A 216 -9.44 1.58 -1.70
C LEU A 216 -10.91 1.86 -1.34
N ALA A 217 -11.64 0.81 -0.98
CA ALA A 217 -13.05 0.89 -0.60
C ALA A 217 -13.42 -0.23 0.37
N VAL A 218 -14.44 0.01 1.18
CA VAL A 218 -15.11 -1.05 1.93
C VAL A 218 -15.95 -1.88 0.95
N VAL A 219 -15.86 -3.20 1.05
CA VAL A 219 -16.69 -4.12 0.27
C VAL A 219 -18.12 -4.12 0.82
N SER A 220 -19.13 -4.04 -0.06
CA SER A 220 -20.53 -3.87 0.36
C SER A 220 -21.05 -5.04 1.20
N ALA A 221 -20.63 -6.26 0.87
CA ALA A 221 -21.00 -7.50 1.58
C ALA A 221 -20.30 -7.67 2.94
N SER A 222 -19.29 -6.82 3.28
CA SER A 222 -18.62 -6.89 4.58
C SER A 222 -19.62 -6.76 5.74
N VAL A 223 -19.53 -7.68 6.68
CA VAL A 223 -20.24 -7.59 7.98
C VAL A 223 -19.45 -6.75 8.98
N ASN A 224 -18.16 -6.48 8.71
CA ASN A 224 -17.22 -5.76 9.56
C ASN A 224 -16.99 -4.31 9.14
N LYS A 225 -18.02 -3.63 8.59
CA LYS A 225 -17.89 -2.30 7.97
C LYS A 225 -17.20 -1.25 8.84
N ALA A 226 -17.48 -1.25 10.15
CA ALA A 226 -16.86 -0.31 11.08
C ALA A 226 -15.35 -0.56 11.23
N ALA A 227 -14.91 -1.83 11.31
CA ALA A 227 -13.51 -2.21 11.37
C ALA A 227 -12.80 -1.91 10.02
N ALA A 228 -13.44 -2.22 8.90
CA ALA A 228 -12.96 -1.89 7.56
C ALA A 228 -12.75 -0.37 7.39
N ALA A 229 -13.71 0.45 7.85
CA ALA A 229 -13.59 1.91 7.82
C ALA A 229 -12.46 2.42 8.72
N ARG A 230 -12.22 1.81 9.89
CA ARG A 230 -11.06 2.14 10.75
C ARG A 230 -9.74 1.84 10.06
N PHE A 231 -9.61 0.68 9.39
CA PHE A 231 -8.42 0.36 8.61
C PHE A 231 -8.16 1.40 7.51
N ILE A 232 -9.19 1.80 6.77
CA ILE A 232 -9.09 2.87 5.76
C ILE A 232 -8.60 4.18 6.38
N LYS A 233 -9.16 4.56 7.55
CA LYS A 233 -8.74 5.76 8.29
C LYS A 233 -7.27 5.65 8.72
N GLU A 234 -6.80 4.48 9.15
CA GLU A 234 -5.40 4.26 9.52
C GLU A 234 -4.47 4.41 8.31
N VAL A 235 -4.81 3.83 7.15
CA VAL A 235 -4.05 4.01 5.90
C VAL A 235 -3.96 5.49 5.51
N LEU A 236 -5.04 6.26 5.71
CA LEU A 236 -5.12 7.69 5.38
C LEU A 236 -4.50 8.61 6.45
N SER A 237 -4.21 8.09 7.64
CA SER A 237 -3.63 8.85 8.75
C SER A 237 -2.23 9.39 8.40
N LYS A 238 -1.77 10.41 9.16
CA LYS A 238 -0.38 10.91 9.01
C LYS A 238 0.65 9.79 9.20
N ALA A 239 0.43 8.88 10.14
CA ALA A 239 1.30 7.75 10.41
C ALA A 239 1.29 6.74 9.24
N GLY A 240 0.10 6.35 8.75
CA GLY A 240 -0.06 5.48 7.60
C GLY A 240 0.59 6.07 6.35
N GLN A 241 0.34 7.35 6.06
CA GLN A 241 0.93 8.04 4.91
C GLN A 241 2.46 8.17 5.02
N LYS A 242 3.01 8.38 6.23
CA LYS A 242 4.47 8.37 6.45
C LYS A 242 5.06 7.01 6.08
N LYS A 243 4.43 5.90 6.48
CA LYS A 243 4.86 4.54 6.12
C LYS A 243 4.77 4.30 4.61
N MET A 244 3.70 4.76 3.94
CA MET A 244 3.56 4.71 2.48
C MET A 244 4.71 5.44 1.77
N ILE A 245 5.01 6.68 2.17
CA ILE A 245 6.08 7.50 1.58
C ILE A 245 7.46 6.84 1.82
N SER A 246 7.72 6.33 3.01
CA SER A 246 8.96 5.61 3.33
C SER A 246 9.14 4.35 2.48
N ALA A 247 8.05 3.66 2.12
CA ALA A 247 8.06 2.54 1.18
C ALA A 247 8.25 2.97 -0.30
N GLY A 248 8.26 4.29 -0.58
CA GLY A 248 8.49 4.85 -1.92
C GLY A 248 7.25 5.21 -2.71
N PHE A 249 6.07 5.12 -2.12
CA PHE A 249 4.84 5.64 -2.71
C PHE A 249 4.87 7.17 -2.72
N LEU A 250 4.07 7.77 -3.60
CA LEU A 250 3.99 9.21 -3.75
C LEU A 250 2.82 9.76 -2.93
N ALA A 251 3.07 10.87 -2.24
CA ALA A 251 2.01 11.62 -1.57
C ALA A 251 0.92 12.06 -2.56
N LEU A 252 -0.30 12.16 -2.07
CA LEU A 252 -1.37 12.81 -2.83
C LEU A 252 -1.04 14.30 -3.03
N PRO A 253 -1.46 14.90 -4.15
CA PRO A 253 -1.37 16.35 -4.31
C PRO A 253 -2.15 17.02 -3.17
N LYS A 254 -1.59 18.08 -2.60
CA LYS A 254 -2.36 18.94 -1.69
C LYS A 254 -3.60 19.44 -2.45
N ALA A 255 -4.77 19.35 -1.84
CA ALA A 255 -5.95 19.99 -2.39
C ALA A 255 -5.61 21.46 -2.65
N LYS A 256 -5.85 21.95 -3.88
CA LYS A 256 -5.75 23.40 -4.14
C LYS A 256 -6.76 24.06 -3.21
N SER A 257 -6.26 24.88 -2.27
CA SER A 257 -7.12 25.79 -1.53
C SER A 257 -7.92 26.59 -2.59
N LYS A 258 -9.24 26.46 -2.57
CA LYS A 258 -10.10 27.37 -3.32
C LYS A 258 -9.88 28.75 -2.65
N ARG A 259 -9.14 29.62 -3.33
CA ARG A 259 -9.18 31.05 -3.05
C ARG A 259 -10.50 31.61 -3.54
#